data_ee3cff01172bf90d3f722d58ea90827a
#
_entry.id   ee3cff01172bf90d3f722d58ea90827a
#
_cell.length_a   1.000
_cell.length_b   1.000
_cell.length_c   1.000
_cell.angle_alpha   90.00
_cell.angle_beta   90.00
_cell.angle_gamma   90.00
#
_symmetry.space_group_name_H-M   'P 1'
#
loop_
_entity.id
_entity.type
_entity.pdbx_description
1 polymer ?
#
loop_
_entity_poly.entity_id
_entity_poly.type
_entity_poly.pdbx_seq_one_letter_code
_entity_poly.pdbx_strand_id
1 'polypeptide(L)'
;MQESRRSEDAQVSLSKPLMLGLVTAIVVGVVGPLMLPHLTHPSMIYHILLHIAGLTIALFLTVISFTAYSRSRTGRLLFMASAFMALAVVELLYSLEAIGAFTLFDFSALGIEPPHIVLLIMTALFGLGVLKVNR
;
A
#
# COMPACT_ATOMS: atom_id res chain seq x y z
N MET A 1 42.14 9.94 -2.10
CA MET A 1 40.94 10.56 -1.48
C MET A 1 39.67 10.44 -2.33
N GLN A 2 39.73 9.93 -3.56
CA GLN A 2 38.60 9.70 -4.46
C GLN A 2 38.00 8.27 -4.39
N GLU A 3 38.79 7.30 -3.93
CA GLU A 3 38.31 5.91 -3.78
C GLU A 3 37.37 5.69 -2.59
N SER A 4 37.52 6.50 -1.53
CA SER A 4 36.63 6.40 -0.36
C SER A 4 35.19 6.87 -0.63
N ARG A 5 34.98 7.75 -1.63
CA ARG A 5 33.62 8.18 -2.02
C ARG A 5 32.89 7.17 -2.90
N ARG A 6 33.61 6.30 -3.58
CA ARG A 6 33.01 5.28 -4.47
C ARG A 6 32.42 4.09 -3.71
N SER A 7 32.88 3.86 -2.48
CA SER A 7 32.37 2.77 -1.64
C SER A 7 31.12 3.16 -0.84
N GLU A 8 30.84 4.44 -0.62
CA GLU A 8 29.61 4.89 0.04
C GLU A 8 28.40 4.96 -0.91
N ASP A 9 28.61 5.11 -2.21
CA ASP A 9 27.56 5.14 -3.23
C ASP A 9 27.07 3.75 -3.67
N ALA A 10 27.67 2.70 -3.16
CA ALA A 10 27.18 1.33 -3.31
C ALA A 10 26.04 0.98 -2.33
N GLN A 11 25.24 1.95 -1.90
CA GLN A 11 23.90 1.66 -1.42
C GLN A 11 23.18 0.96 -2.56
N VAL A 12 22.90 -0.32 -2.35
CA VAL A 12 22.14 -1.17 -3.25
C VAL A 12 20.82 -0.46 -3.54
N SER A 13 20.83 0.39 -4.55
CA SER A 13 19.62 0.97 -5.11
C SER A 13 18.88 -0.19 -5.73
N LEU A 14 18.01 -0.83 -4.94
CA LEU A 14 17.10 -1.84 -5.43
C LEU A 14 16.42 -1.29 -6.69
N SER A 15 16.61 -1.97 -7.81
CA SER A 15 15.92 -1.59 -9.04
C SER A 15 14.41 -1.68 -8.80
N LYS A 16 13.65 -0.75 -9.38
CA LYS A 16 12.19 -0.72 -9.20
C LYS A 16 11.51 -2.07 -9.45
N PRO A 17 11.89 -2.84 -10.51
CA PRO A 17 11.34 -4.18 -10.73
C PRO A 17 11.68 -5.17 -9.60
N LEU A 18 12.90 -5.13 -9.07
CA LEU A 18 13.29 -5.99 -7.96
C LEU A 18 12.50 -5.65 -6.69
N MET A 19 12.27 -4.37 -6.42
CA MET A 19 11.46 -3.91 -5.30
C MET A 19 10.00 -4.32 -5.45
N LEU A 20 9.42 -4.22 -6.65
CA LEU A 20 8.08 -4.73 -6.93
C LEU A 20 8.02 -6.25 -6.70
N GLY A 21 8.98 -7.01 -7.21
CA GLY A 21 9.07 -8.44 -6.99
C GLY A 21 9.15 -8.83 -5.52
N LEU A 22 9.96 -8.10 -4.74
CA LEU A 22 10.07 -8.31 -3.29
C LEU A 22 8.74 -8.03 -2.56
N VAL A 23 8.10 -6.90 -2.86
CA VAL A 23 6.79 -6.55 -2.27
C VAL A 23 5.75 -7.61 -2.64
N THR A 24 5.70 -8.02 -3.90
CA THR A 24 4.79 -9.10 -4.35
C THR A 24 5.05 -10.39 -3.59
N ALA A 25 6.30 -10.81 -3.46
CA ALA A 25 6.66 -12.03 -2.73
C ALA A 25 6.23 -11.97 -1.26
N ILE A 26 6.41 -10.83 -0.60
CA ILE A 26 5.98 -10.62 0.79
C ILE A 26 4.45 -10.69 0.90
N VAL A 27 3.73 -9.96 0.05
CA VAL A 27 2.26 -9.92 0.08
C VAL A 27 1.69 -11.32 -0.19
N VAL A 28 2.15 -12.00 -1.24
CA VAL A 28 1.70 -13.36 -1.58
C VAL A 28 2.10 -14.36 -0.50
N GLY A 29 3.30 -14.23 0.07
CA GLY A 29 3.78 -15.13 1.12
C GLY A 29 3.03 -14.98 2.45
N VAL A 30 2.56 -13.78 2.78
CA VAL A 30 1.83 -13.51 4.03
C VAL A 30 0.32 -13.68 3.85
N VAL A 31 -0.25 -13.06 2.82
CA VAL A 31 -1.71 -13.03 2.59
C VAL A 31 -2.19 -14.31 1.89
N GLY A 32 -1.38 -14.86 0.97
CA GLY A 32 -1.74 -16.06 0.20
C GLY A 32 -2.15 -17.25 1.07
N PRO A 33 -1.35 -17.69 2.06
CA PRO A 33 -1.73 -18.81 2.94
C PRO A 33 -3.05 -18.59 3.69
N LEU A 34 -3.33 -17.34 4.08
CA LEU A 34 -4.57 -16.97 4.77
C LEU A 34 -5.79 -17.08 3.85
N MET A 35 -5.60 -16.86 2.54
CA MET A 35 -6.66 -16.88 1.54
C MET A 35 -6.94 -18.28 0.99
N LEU A 36 -5.99 -19.23 1.06
CA LEU A 36 -6.12 -20.57 0.49
C LEU A 36 -7.37 -21.34 0.92
N PRO A 37 -7.79 -21.33 2.22
CA PRO A 37 -8.99 -22.03 2.65
C PRO A 37 -10.30 -21.48 2.04
N HIS A 38 -10.26 -20.25 1.51
CA HIS A 38 -11.43 -19.53 1.00
C HIS A 38 -11.58 -19.63 -0.52
N LEU A 39 -10.65 -20.32 -1.21
CA LEU A 39 -10.66 -20.54 -2.66
C LEU A 39 -11.70 -21.61 -3.11
N THR A 40 -12.86 -21.67 -2.47
CA THR A 40 -13.86 -22.70 -2.75
C THR A 40 -14.73 -22.42 -3.97
N HIS A 41 -14.85 -21.15 -4.39
CA HIS A 41 -15.64 -20.72 -5.53
C HIS A 41 -14.84 -19.87 -6.52
N PRO A 42 -15.05 -20.03 -7.84
CA PRO A 42 -14.32 -19.25 -8.85
C PRO A 42 -14.45 -17.73 -8.68
N SER A 43 -15.62 -17.24 -8.26
CA SER A 43 -15.83 -15.80 -7.99
C SER A 43 -14.95 -15.27 -6.86
N MET A 44 -14.71 -16.07 -5.82
CA MET A 44 -13.83 -15.70 -4.71
C MET A 44 -12.36 -15.61 -5.14
N ILE A 45 -11.95 -16.45 -6.09
CA ILE A 45 -10.57 -16.42 -6.63
C ILE A 45 -10.27 -15.03 -7.23
N TYR A 46 -11.15 -14.54 -8.09
CA TYR A 46 -10.99 -13.22 -8.72
C TYR A 46 -10.99 -12.09 -7.68
N HIS A 47 -11.89 -12.17 -6.70
CA HIS A 47 -11.99 -11.20 -5.63
C HIS A 47 -10.68 -11.14 -4.80
N ILE A 48 -10.17 -12.28 -4.39
CA ILE A 48 -8.91 -12.41 -3.64
C ILE A 48 -7.72 -11.90 -4.46
N LEU A 49 -7.63 -12.29 -5.74
CA LEU A 49 -6.56 -11.82 -6.63
C LEU A 49 -6.58 -10.30 -6.79
N LEU A 50 -7.77 -9.69 -6.85
CA LEU A 50 -7.91 -8.23 -6.94
C LEU A 50 -7.33 -7.55 -5.70
N HIS A 51 -7.64 -8.03 -4.50
CA HIS A 51 -7.12 -7.46 -3.25
C HIS A 51 -5.61 -7.68 -3.08
N ILE A 52 -5.10 -8.86 -3.45
CA ILE A 52 -3.65 -9.13 -3.46
C ILE A 52 -2.95 -8.17 -4.42
N ALA A 53 -3.48 -7.97 -5.62
CA ALA A 53 -2.91 -7.05 -6.60
C ALA A 53 -2.99 -5.59 -6.11
N GLY A 54 -4.14 -5.17 -5.59
CA GLY A 54 -4.34 -3.83 -5.03
C GLY A 54 -3.39 -3.54 -3.87
N LEU A 55 -3.28 -4.45 -2.91
CA LEU A 55 -2.35 -4.34 -1.78
C LEU A 55 -0.90 -4.28 -2.24
N THR A 56 -0.50 -5.13 -3.19
CA THR A 56 0.85 -5.14 -3.75
C THR A 56 1.21 -3.79 -4.39
N ILE A 57 0.31 -3.27 -5.23
CA ILE A 57 0.50 -1.98 -5.91
C ILE A 57 0.55 -0.84 -4.90
N ALA A 58 -0.36 -0.81 -3.93
CA ALA A 58 -0.43 0.23 -2.91
C ALA A 58 0.83 0.25 -2.03
N LEU A 59 1.32 -0.88 -1.58
CA LEU A 59 2.57 -1.00 -0.82
C LEU A 59 3.78 -0.58 -1.66
N PHE A 60 3.87 -1.02 -2.91
CA PHE A 60 4.94 -0.64 -3.82
C PHE A 60 5.00 0.87 -4.02
N LEU A 61 3.85 1.51 -4.30
CA LEU A 61 3.76 2.96 -4.45
C LEU A 61 4.08 3.71 -3.15
N THR A 62 3.69 3.16 -2.00
CA THR A 62 4.06 3.68 -0.68
C THR A 62 5.58 3.71 -0.50
N VAL A 63 6.26 2.59 -0.78
CA VAL A 63 7.73 2.49 -0.63
C VAL A 63 8.44 3.45 -1.58
N ILE A 64 8.01 3.53 -2.85
CA ILE A 64 8.60 4.47 -3.82
C ILE A 64 8.42 5.91 -3.37
N SER A 65 7.19 6.29 -2.99
CA SER A 65 6.88 7.66 -2.58
C SER A 65 7.61 8.04 -1.29
N PHE A 66 7.72 7.12 -0.34
CA PHE A 66 8.46 7.34 0.90
C PHE A 66 9.97 7.47 0.64
N THR A 67 10.53 6.64 -0.23
CA THR A 67 11.95 6.73 -0.63
C THR A 67 12.23 8.06 -1.33
N ALA A 68 11.34 8.50 -2.22
CA ALA A 68 11.43 9.79 -2.89
C ALA A 68 11.32 10.95 -1.87
N TYR A 69 10.41 10.85 -0.90
CA TYR A 69 10.29 11.81 0.19
C TYR A 69 11.57 11.88 1.04
N SER A 70 12.15 10.74 1.40
CA SER A 70 13.37 10.68 2.21
C SER A 70 14.54 11.42 1.56
N ARG A 71 14.58 11.42 0.21
CA ARG A 71 15.63 12.11 -0.56
C ARG A 71 15.36 13.60 -0.75
N SER A 72 14.12 13.98 -1.05
CA SER A 72 13.77 15.36 -1.44
C SER A 72 13.15 16.19 -0.33
N ARG A 73 12.62 15.54 0.73
CA ARG A 73 11.92 16.15 1.87
C ARG A 73 10.75 17.06 1.48
N THR A 74 10.19 16.89 0.28
CA THR A 74 9.05 17.69 -0.19
C THR A 74 7.75 17.21 0.44
N GLY A 75 6.96 18.12 1.02
CA GLY A 75 5.68 17.78 1.67
C GLY A 75 4.69 17.09 0.73
N ARG A 76 4.74 17.39 -0.58
CA ARG A 76 3.94 16.70 -1.59
C ARG A 76 4.14 15.19 -1.57
N LEU A 77 5.40 14.74 -1.56
CA LEU A 77 5.73 13.31 -1.55
C LEU A 77 5.33 12.64 -0.24
N LEU A 78 5.36 13.37 0.88
CA LEU A 78 4.84 12.88 2.15
C LEU A 78 3.34 12.62 2.07
N PHE A 79 2.54 13.58 1.57
CA PHE A 79 1.10 13.39 1.40
C PHE A 79 0.78 12.25 0.44
N MET A 80 1.52 12.10 -0.66
CA MET A 80 1.36 10.97 -1.58
C MET A 80 1.69 9.63 -0.91
N ALA A 81 2.80 9.55 -0.17
CA ALA A 81 3.16 8.33 0.56
C ALA A 81 2.09 7.96 1.60
N SER A 82 1.58 8.95 2.34
CA SER A 82 0.50 8.74 3.32
C SER A 82 -0.80 8.29 2.65
N ALA A 83 -1.14 8.81 1.48
CA ALA A 83 -2.32 8.40 0.73
C ALA A 83 -2.20 6.96 0.21
N PHE A 84 -1.04 6.55 -0.32
CA PHE A 84 -0.80 5.16 -0.72
C PHE A 84 -0.78 4.21 0.47
N MET A 85 -0.26 4.65 1.63
CA MET A 85 -0.33 3.88 2.86
C MET A 85 -1.78 3.67 3.31
N ALA A 86 -2.62 4.71 3.24
CA ALA A 86 -4.04 4.60 3.54
C ALA A 86 -4.74 3.61 2.59
N LEU A 87 -4.41 3.63 1.29
CA LEU A 87 -4.91 2.65 0.33
C LEU A 87 -4.47 1.23 0.69
N ALA A 88 -3.20 1.03 1.06
CA ALA A 88 -2.71 -0.28 1.48
C ALA A 88 -3.45 -0.80 2.73
N VAL A 89 -3.78 0.08 3.67
CA VAL A 89 -4.59 -0.27 4.85
C VAL A 89 -6.00 -0.71 4.42
N VAL A 90 -6.65 0.01 3.50
CA VAL A 90 -7.99 -0.38 2.98
C VAL A 90 -7.94 -1.77 2.34
N GLU A 91 -6.98 -2.02 1.45
CA GLU A 91 -6.83 -3.31 0.78
C GLU A 91 -6.55 -4.45 1.77
N LEU A 92 -5.75 -4.18 2.81
CA LEU A 92 -5.52 -5.13 3.88
C LEU A 92 -6.80 -5.42 4.67
N LEU A 93 -7.57 -4.39 5.02
CA LEU A 93 -8.83 -4.54 5.74
C LEU A 93 -9.83 -5.38 4.94
N TYR A 94 -10.02 -5.08 3.65
CA TYR A 94 -10.86 -5.90 2.77
C TYR A 94 -10.37 -7.34 2.64
N SER A 95 -9.04 -7.52 2.57
CA SER A 95 -8.46 -8.87 2.53
C SER A 95 -8.78 -9.67 3.79
N LEU A 96 -8.70 -9.03 4.97
CA LEU A 96 -9.00 -9.66 6.26
C LEU A 96 -10.49 -9.93 6.44
N GLU A 97 -11.35 -9.05 5.95
CA GLU A 97 -12.82 -9.27 5.93
C GLU A 97 -13.20 -10.45 5.03
N ALA A 98 -12.60 -10.55 3.85
CA ALA A 98 -12.86 -11.62 2.89
C ALA A 98 -12.55 -13.02 3.47
N ILE A 99 -11.64 -13.14 4.44
CA ILE A 99 -11.33 -14.39 5.14
C ILE A 99 -12.10 -14.58 6.45
N GLY A 100 -12.99 -13.63 6.79
CA GLY A 100 -13.75 -13.69 8.04
C GLY A 100 -12.88 -13.52 9.32
N ALA A 101 -11.63 -13.06 9.18
CA ALA A 101 -10.75 -12.84 10.31
C ALA A 101 -11.22 -11.70 11.23
N PHE A 102 -11.98 -10.77 10.67
CA PHE A 102 -12.68 -9.72 11.39
C PHE A 102 -14.08 -9.55 10.80
N THR A 103 -15.09 -9.56 11.61
CA THR A 103 -16.29 -8.80 11.34
C THR A 103 -15.93 -7.35 11.63
N LEU A 104 -15.37 -6.67 10.64
CA LEU A 104 -14.88 -5.33 10.79
C LEU A 104 -16.05 -4.42 11.15
N PHE A 105 -16.05 -4.07 12.44
CA PHE A 105 -16.77 -2.98 13.04
C PHE A 105 -18.15 -2.76 12.41
N ASP A 106 -19.12 -3.44 12.95
CA ASP A 106 -20.51 -3.04 12.72
C ASP A 106 -20.71 -1.64 13.31
N PHE A 107 -20.21 -0.60 12.61
CA PHE A 107 -20.62 0.78 12.82
C PHE A 107 -22.03 0.97 12.28
N SER A 108 -22.87 -0.08 12.43
CA SER A 108 -24.26 -0.08 12.00
C SER A 108 -25.06 1.10 12.51
N ALA A 109 -24.63 1.70 13.64
CA ALA A 109 -25.23 2.92 14.18
C ALA A 109 -25.07 4.14 13.27
N LEU A 110 -24.06 4.18 12.39
CA LEU A 110 -23.82 5.30 11.47
C LEU A 110 -24.03 4.93 10.00
N GLY A 111 -24.21 3.65 9.67
CA GLY A 111 -24.38 3.17 8.28
C GLY A 111 -23.15 3.43 7.39
N ILE A 112 -21.97 3.68 7.97
CA ILE A 112 -20.75 3.98 7.26
C ILE A 112 -19.75 2.84 7.48
N GLU A 113 -19.31 2.21 6.42
CA GLU A 113 -18.26 1.18 6.47
C GLU A 113 -16.88 1.85 6.67
N PRO A 114 -16.03 1.32 7.58
CA PRO A 114 -14.69 1.86 7.85
C PRO A 114 -13.82 2.10 6.60
N PRO A 115 -13.82 1.22 5.58
CA PRO A 115 -13.06 1.46 4.36
C PRO A 115 -13.43 2.77 3.64
N HIS A 116 -14.69 3.18 3.66
CA HIS A 116 -15.11 4.44 3.03
C HIS A 116 -14.50 5.66 3.72
N ILE A 117 -14.35 5.62 5.04
CA ILE A 117 -13.69 6.69 5.80
C ILE A 117 -12.21 6.78 5.40
N VAL A 118 -11.54 5.64 5.29
CA VAL A 118 -10.12 5.62 4.89
C VAL A 118 -9.94 6.08 3.44
N LEU A 119 -10.85 5.70 2.53
CA LEU A 119 -10.86 6.20 1.15
C LEU A 119 -11.06 7.71 1.08
N LEU A 120 -11.93 8.27 1.93
CA LEU A 120 -12.10 9.72 2.04
C LEU A 120 -10.82 10.41 2.52
N ILE A 121 -10.17 9.87 3.56
CA ILE A 121 -8.88 10.35 4.06
C ILE A 121 -7.82 10.29 2.96
N MET A 122 -7.73 9.18 2.24
CA MET A 122 -6.80 9.00 1.11
C MET A 122 -7.02 10.08 0.05
N THR A 123 -8.27 10.31 -0.36
CA THR A 123 -8.64 11.33 -1.35
C THR A 123 -8.25 12.73 -0.87
N ALA A 124 -8.50 13.04 0.39
CA ALA A 124 -8.10 14.32 1.00
C ALA A 124 -6.57 14.49 1.00
N LEU A 125 -5.81 13.45 1.34
CA LEU A 125 -4.34 13.47 1.33
C LEU A 125 -3.79 13.70 -0.09
N PHE A 126 -4.35 13.05 -1.11
CA PHE A 126 -3.98 13.34 -2.50
C PHE A 126 -4.30 14.77 -2.89
N GLY A 127 -5.49 15.27 -2.54
CA GLY A 127 -5.89 16.66 -2.77
C GLY A 127 -4.91 17.66 -2.14
N LEU A 128 -4.54 17.46 -0.88
CA LEU A 128 -3.55 18.28 -0.19
C LEU A 128 -2.17 18.20 -0.84
N GLY A 129 -1.77 17.02 -1.32
CA GLY A 129 -0.52 16.83 -2.06
C GLY A 129 -0.50 17.63 -3.38
N VAL A 130 -1.63 17.70 -4.08
CA VAL A 130 -1.76 18.49 -5.31
C VAL A 130 -1.76 19.98 -5.01
N LEU A 131 -2.52 20.44 -4.03
CA LEU A 131 -2.63 21.87 -3.68
C LEU A 131 -1.30 22.47 -3.19
N LYS A 132 -0.45 21.67 -2.54
CA LYS A 132 0.84 22.12 -2.01
C LYS A 132 1.92 22.34 -3.10
N VAL A 133 1.63 22.02 -4.36
CA VAL A 133 2.55 22.25 -5.51
C VAL A 133 2.71 23.74 -5.85
N ASN A 134 1.75 24.57 -5.49
CA ASN A 134 1.66 25.96 -5.91
C ASN A 134 2.21 26.97 -4.89
N ARG A 135 3.02 26.52 -3.95
CA ARG A 135 3.76 27.34 -3.00
C ARG A 135 5.21 26.87 -2.89
#